data_cc214fd82310430a746f22189ae5a277
#
_entry.id   cc214fd82310430a746f22189ae5a277
#
_cell.length_a   1.000
_cell.length_b   1.000
_cell.length_c   1.000
_cell.angle_alpha   90.00
_cell.angle_beta   90.00
_cell.angle_gamma   90.00
#
_symmetry.space_group_name_H-M   'P 1'
#
loop_
_entity.id
_entity.type
_entity.pdbx_description
1 polymer ?
#
loop_
_entity_poly.entity_id
_entity_poly.type
_entity_poly.pdbx_seq_one_letter_code
_entity_poly.pdbx_strand_id
1 'polypeptide(L)'
;MKSLLMAGALSLIASFAAAGDSGIIRKEAAQGVSATVDALAGAMEGAGLKIFARVNHGAGAKSVGEDVGASELLIFGSPKVGTPAIQDDPLSGLFLPLKVLVYEDTGGTVWVAYEDPTETLSHLGGVAEDAGYLNVMKGALGKFTGSVAK
;
A
#
# COMPACT_ATOMS: atom_id res chain seq x y z
N MET A 1 7.96 -51.60 40.25
CA MET A 1 8.76 -50.61 39.49
C MET A 1 7.88 -50.04 38.41
N LYS A 2 7.43 -48.79 38.58
CA LYS A 2 6.50 -48.12 37.67
C LYS A 2 7.32 -47.17 36.78
N SER A 3 7.46 -47.51 35.51
CA SER A 3 8.11 -46.64 34.53
C SER A 3 7.13 -45.59 34.04
N LEU A 4 7.43 -44.32 34.30
CA LEU A 4 6.66 -43.14 33.87
C LEU A 4 7.19 -42.73 32.51
N LEU A 5 6.40 -42.92 31.46
CA LEU A 5 6.68 -42.40 30.11
C LEU A 5 6.20 -40.95 30.05
N MET A 6 7.12 -40.00 30.01
CA MET A 6 6.86 -38.63 29.70
C MET A 6 6.73 -38.46 28.18
N ALA A 7 5.52 -38.17 27.71
CA ALA A 7 5.29 -37.74 26.31
C ALA A 7 5.62 -36.24 26.19
N GLY A 8 6.75 -35.94 25.57
CA GLY A 8 7.13 -34.59 25.22
C GLY A 8 6.30 -34.11 24.02
N ALA A 9 5.42 -33.14 24.25
CA ALA A 9 4.73 -32.45 23.17
C ALA A 9 5.70 -31.50 22.45
N LEU A 10 6.11 -31.86 21.24
CA LEU A 10 6.92 -31.02 20.38
C LEU A 10 5.99 -29.97 19.73
N SER A 11 5.95 -28.78 20.31
CA SER A 11 5.26 -27.64 19.71
C SER A 11 6.00 -27.19 18.44
N LEU A 12 5.44 -27.50 17.29
CA LEU A 12 5.90 -26.94 16.00
C LEU A 12 5.53 -25.47 15.98
N ILE A 13 6.48 -24.60 16.28
CA ILE A 13 6.36 -23.17 16.00
C ILE A 13 6.57 -23.03 14.48
N ALA A 14 5.48 -22.87 13.75
CA ALA A 14 5.54 -22.47 12.35
C ALA A 14 6.13 -21.06 12.30
N SER A 15 7.42 -20.95 12.01
CA SER A 15 8.03 -19.71 11.61
C SER A 15 7.39 -19.28 10.28
N PHE A 16 6.49 -18.31 10.33
CA PHE A 16 6.13 -17.56 9.13
C PHE A 16 7.40 -16.83 8.67
N ALA A 17 8.03 -17.37 7.64
CA ALA A 17 9.03 -16.64 6.90
C ALA A 17 8.36 -15.36 6.40
N ALA A 18 8.76 -14.21 6.92
CA ALA A 18 8.44 -12.92 6.31
C ALA A 18 8.92 -13.00 4.87
N ALA A 19 7.99 -12.96 3.91
CA ALA A 19 8.31 -12.74 2.51
C ALA A 19 9.19 -11.49 2.47
N GLY A 20 10.32 -11.57 1.76
CA GLY A 20 11.31 -10.51 1.70
C GLY A 20 10.64 -9.16 1.44
N ASP A 21 11.15 -8.11 2.06
CA ASP A 21 10.63 -6.75 2.02
C ASP A 21 10.54 -6.30 0.55
N SER A 22 9.32 -6.34 0.02
CA SER A 22 9.03 -5.99 -1.39
C SER A 22 8.89 -4.47 -1.58
N GLY A 23 9.17 -3.67 -0.55
CA GLY A 23 8.85 -2.24 -0.51
C GLY A 23 7.35 -1.94 -0.45
N ILE A 24 6.50 -2.96 -0.33
CA ILE A 24 5.04 -2.81 -0.21
C ILE A 24 4.63 -2.84 1.25
N ILE A 25 3.96 -1.78 1.67
CA ILE A 25 3.37 -1.66 3.00
C ILE A 25 1.89 -2.01 2.91
N ARG A 26 1.41 -2.87 3.84
CA ARG A 26 0.00 -3.24 3.96
C ARG A 26 -0.53 -2.97 5.36
N LYS A 27 -1.78 -2.52 5.44
CA LYS A 27 -2.53 -2.33 6.68
C LYS A 27 -3.93 -2.89 6.50
N GLU A 28 -4.48 -3.53 7.51
CA GLU A 28 -5.87 -3.98 7.49
C GLU A 28 -6.80 -2.76 7.59
N ALA A 29 -7.78 -2.65 6.69
CA ALA A 29 -8.73 -1.56 6.68
C ALA A 29 -9.89 -1.79 7.67
N ALA A 30 -10.40 -0.72 8.26
CA ALA A 30 -11.55 -0.77 9.18
C ALA A 30 -12.89 -0.95 8.46
N GLN A 31 -12.96 -0.68 7.15
CA GLN A 31 -14.18 -0.67 6.34
C GLN A 31 -14.01 -1.45 5.05
N GLY A 32 -15.11 -1.67 4.32
CA GLY A 32 -15.10 -2.27 2.99
C GLY A 32 -14.34 -1.40 1.96
N VAL A 33 -13.98 -1.99 0.82
CA VAL A 33 -13.10 -1.39 -0.19
C VAL A 33 -13.60 -0.01 -0.64
N SER A 34 -14.84 0.10 -1.11
CA SER A 34 -15.37 1.37 -1.64
C SER A 34 -15.39 2.47 -0.58
N ALA A 35 -15.88 2.15 0.64
CA ALA A 35 -15.94 3.12 1.74
C ALA A 35 -14.55 3.58 2.19
N THR A 36 -13.57 2.67 2.18
CA THR A 36 -12.16 3.00 2.48
C THR A 36 -11.57 3.93 1.44
N VAL A 37 -11.81 3.67 0.15
CA VAL A 37 -11.34 4.55 -0.94
C VAL A 37 -12.01 5.91 -0.90
N ASP A 38 -13.32 5.99 -0.59
CA ASP A 38 -14.04 7.26 -0.43
C ASP A 38 -13.46 8.09 0.73
N ALA A 39 -13.17 7.44 1.87
CA ALA A 39 -12.56 8.09 3.02
C ALA A 39 -11.14 8.60 2.71
N LEU A 40 -10.33 7.79 2.03
CA LEU A 40 -8.98 8.20 1.58
C LEU A 40 -9.05 9.39 0.63
N ALA A 41 -9.89 9.34 -0.40
CA ALA A 41 -10.04 10.42 -1.38
C ALA A 41 -10.46 11.73 -0.69
N GLY A 42 -11.49 11.69 0.17
CA GLY A 42 -11.95 12.86 0.92
C GLY A 42 -10.87 13.45 1.84
N ALA A 43 -10.11 12.61 2.55
CA ALA A 43 -9.03 13.06 3.41
C ALA A 43 -7.87 13.70 2.61
N MET A 44 -7.53 13.14 1.46
CA MET A 44 -6.48 13.65 0.57
C MET A 44 -6.88 14.98 -0.05
N GLU A 45 -8.10 15.09 -0.57
CA GLU A 45 -8.64 16.34 -1.13
C GLU A 45 -8.74 17.43 -0.07
N GLY A 46 -9.20 17.09 1.13
CA GLY A 46 -9.24 18.00 2.29
C GLY A 46 -7.86 18.51 2.71
N ALA A 47 -6.80 17.76 2.42
CA ALA A 47 -5.41 18.16 2.62
C ALA A 47 -4.79 18.89 1.41
N GLY A 48 -5.57 19.17 0.37
CA GLY A 48 -5.12 19.89 -0.83
C GLY A 48 -4.36 19.03 -1.85
N LEU A 49 -4.45 17.70 -1.74
CA LEU A 49 -3.94 16.79 -2.75
C LEU A 49 -4.94 16.63 -3.89
N LYS A 50 -4.45 16.36 -5.07
CA LYS A 50 -5.28 16.08 -6.24
C LYS A 50 -5.47 14.57 -6.39
N ILE A 51 -6.72 14.15 -6.57
CA ILE A 51 -7.06 12.81 -7.05
C ILE A 51 -7.02 12.87 -8.59
N PHE A 52 -6.13 12.07 -9.20
CA PHE A 52 -5.99 11.99 -10.65
C PHE A 52 -6.89 10.94 -11.26
N ALA A 53 -7.01 9.79 -10.60
CA ALA A 53 -7.86 8.70 -11.04
C ALA A 53 -8.24 7.76 -9.91
N ARG A 54 -9.36 7.06 -10.11
CA ARG A 54 -9.80 5.90 -9.34
C ARG A 54 -10.04 4.78 -10.34
N VAL A 55 -9.32 3.68 -10.21
CA VAL A 55 -9.40 2.53 -11.10
C VAL A 55 -10.04 1.38 -10.35
N ASN A 56 -11.22 0.93 -10.81
CA ASN A 56 -11.91 -0.20 -10.21
C ASN A 56 -11.52 -1.50 -10.93
N HIS A 57 -10.55 -2.21 -10.37
CA HIS A 57 -10.07 -3.48 -10.93
C HIS A 57 -11.14 -4.58 -10.84
N GLY A 58 -11.93 -4.62 -9.76
CA GLY A 58 -13.03 -5.57 -9.61
C GLY A 58 -14.10 -5.41 -10.70
N ALA A 59 -14.48 -4.17 -11.03
CA ALA A 59 -15.41 -3.90 -12.14
C ALA A 59 -14.78 -4.24 -13.50
N GLY A 60 -13.48 -3.94 -13.66
CA GLY A 60 -12.73 -4.31 -14.85
C GLY A 60 -12.75 -5.83 -15.10
N ALA A 61 -12.44 -6.62 -14.08
CA ALA A 61 -12.50 -8.08 -14.18
C ALA A 61 -13.88 -8.59 -14.56
N LYS A 62 -14.93 -8.10 -13.92
CA LYS A 62 -16.32 -8.48 -14.24
C LYS A 62 -16.70 -8.16 -15.68
N SER A 63 -16.17 -7.12 -16.28
CA SER A 63 -16.44 -6.76 -17.68
C SER A 63 -15.92 -7.80 -18.69
N VAL A 64 -14.97 -8.63 -18.30
CA VAL A 64 -14.39 -9.71 -19.12
C VAL A 64 -14.80 -11.12 -18.61
N GLY A 65 -15.78 -11.20 -17.71
CA GLY A 65 -16.30 -12.46 -17.18
C GLY A 65 -15.51 -13.08 -16.05
N GLU A 66 -14.59 -12.34 -15.46
CA GLU A 66 -13.73 -12.78 -14.35
C GLU A 66 -14.12 -12.11 -13.03
N ASP A 67 -13.68 -12.69 -11.90
CA ASP A 67 -13.88 -12.11 -10.57
C ASP A 67 -12.55 -12.12 -9.79
N VAL A 68 -12.14 -10.95 -9.37
CA VAL A 68 -10.93 -10.75 -8.52
C VAL A 68 -11.29 -10.18 -7.16
N GLY A 69 -12.57 -10.19 -6.78
CA GLY A 69 -13.07 -9.54 -5.59
C GLY A 69 -13.14 -8.01 -5.72
N ALA A 70 -13.46 -7.35 -4.62
CA ALA A 70 -13.43 -5.89 -4.56
C ALA A 70 -11.97 -5.40 -4.56
N SER A 71 -11.62 -4.56 -5.54
CA SER A 71 -10.26 -4.02 -5.68
C SER A 71 -10.29 -2.68 -6.41
N GLU A 72 -9.77 -1.64 -5.77
CA GLU A 72 -9.75 -0.29 -6.32
C GLU A 72 -8.40 0.39 -6.06
N LEU A 73 -7.86 1.05 -7.08
CA LEU A 73 -6.63 1.82 -7.03
C LEU A 73 -6.95 3.31 -7.04
N LEU A 74 -6.44 4.05 -6.06
CA LEU A 74 -6.52 5.49 -5.98
C LEU A 74 -5.17 6.09 -6.39
N ILE A 75 -5.17 6.98 -7.39
CA ILE A 75 -3.99 7.66 -7.90
C ILE A 75 -4.08 9.13 -7.50
N PHE A 76 -3.10 9.61 -6.74
CA PHE A 76 -3.14 10.93 -6.14
C PHE A 76 -1.76 11.58 -6.02
N GLY A 77 -1.72 12.88 -5.81
CA GLY A 77 -0.46 13.56 -5.57
C GLY A 77 -0.57 15.08 -5.56
N SER A 78 0.61 15.70 -5.48
CA SER A 78 0.78 17.15 -5.58
C SER A 78 1.99 17.47 -6.44
N PRO A 79 1.88 18.35 -7.44
CA PRO A 79 3.01 18.81 -8.24
C PRO A 79 4.13 19.41 -7.38
N LYS A 80 3.81 20.05 -6.25
CA LYS A 80 4.80 20.61 -5.32
C LYS A 80 5.75 19.57 -4.75
N VAL A 81 5.26 18.32 -4.59
CA VAL A 81 6.05 17.21 -4.02
C VAL A 81 6.65 16.34 -5.11
N GLY A 82 5.91 16.09 -6.19
CA GLY A 82 6.36 15.20 -7.26
C GLY A 82 7.36 15.83 -8.23
N THR A 83 7.23 17.13 -8.52
CA THR A 83 8.10 17.82 -9.49
C THR A 83 9.59 17.75 -9.12
N PRO A 84 10.00 17.99 -7.86
CA PRO A 84 11.42 17.87 -7.49
C PRO A 84 12.01 16.50 -7.80
N ALA A 85 11.28 15.41 -7.51
CA ALA A 85 11.73 14.07 -7.81
C ALA A 85 11.93 13.84 -9.32
N ILE A 86 11.03 14.38 -10.16
CA ILE A 86 11.14 14.29 -11.62
C ILE A 86 12.28 15.16 -12.15
N GLN A 87 12.59 16.28 -11.50
CA GLN A 87 13.74 17.13 -11.85
C GLN A 87 15.05 16.45 -11.53
N ASP A 88 15.13 15.72 -10.40
CA ASP A 88 16.33 14.96 -10.01
C ASP A 88 16.53 13.75 -10.94
N ASP A 89 15.45 13.01 -11.24
CA ASP A 89 15.49 11.92 -12.21
C ASP A 89 14.14 11.82 -12.96
N PRO A 90 14.13 12.05 -14.29
CA PRO A 90 12.89 11.96 -15.10
C PRO A 90 12.18 10.60 -15.00
N LEU A 91 12.89 9.51 -14.70
CA LEU A 91 12.30 8.18 -14.51
C LEU A 91 11.37 8.13 -13.28
N SER A 92 11.51 9.06 -12.34
CA SER A 92 10.55 9.21 -11.23
C SER A 92 9.10 9.37 -11.73
N GLY A 93 8.92 9.89 -12.93
CA GLY A 93 7.59 10.02 -13.57
C GLY A 93 6.89 8.69 -13.86
N LEU A 94 7.60 7.55 -13.87
CA LEU A 94 7.00 6.22 -13.98
C LEU A 94 6.32 5.78 -12.67
N PHE A 95 6.80 6.26 -11.54
CA PHE A 95 6.34 5.90 -10.20
C PHE A 95 5.35 6.93 -9.63
N LEU A 96 5.33 8.12 -10.19
CA LEU A 96 4.44 9.22 -9.80
C LEU A 96 3.31 9.43 -10.83
N PRO A 97 2.10 9.82 -10.41
CA PRO A 97 1.64 10.12 -9.04
C PRO A 97 1.65 8.91 -8.11
N LEU A 98 1.59 9.16 -6.79
CA LEU A 98 1.49 8.10 -5.78
C LEU A 98 0.19 7.31 -5.93
N LYS A 99 0.19 6.06 -5.48
CA LYS A 99 -0.92 5.12 -5.60
C LYS A 99 -1.20 4.44 -4.27
N VAL A 100 -2.47 4.20 -3.98
CA VAL A 100 -2.94 3.34 -2.88
C VAL A 100 -3.92 2.35 -3.45
N LEU A 101 -3.67 1.07 -3.25
CA LEU A 101 -4.58 -0.01 -3.58
C LEU A 101 -5.40 -0.38 -2.34
N VAL A 102 -6.71 -0.48 -2.48
CA VAL A 102 -7.59 -1.06 -1.47
C VAL A 102 -8.24 -2.30 -2.09
N TYR A 103 -8.08 -3.44 -1.44
CA TYR A 103 -8.58 -4.71 -1.97
C TYR A 103 -9.04 -5.65 -0.87
N GLU A 104 -9.97 -6.52 -1.21
CA GLU A 104 -10.42 -7.63 -0.36
C GLU A 104 -9.69 -8.90 -0.77
N ASP A 105 -9.08 -9.58 0.20
CA ASP A 105 -8.43 -10.87 -0.05
C ASP A 105 -9.44 -12.02 -0.07
N THR A 106 -8.98 -13.22 -0.40
CA THR A 106 -9.83 -14.43 -0.46
C THR A 106 -10.42 -14.84 0.89
N GLY A 107 -9.89 -14.32 2.00
CA GLY A 107 -10.42 -14.49 3.35
C GLY A 107 -11.48 -13.48 3.75
N GLY A 108 -11.78 -12.48 2.88
CA GLY A 108 -12.71 -11.39 3.18
C GLY A 108 -12.09 -10.26 3.99
N THR A 109 -10.77 -10.24 4.16
CA THR A 109 -10.07 -9.15 4.82
C THR A 109 -9.78 -8.04 3.82
N VAL A 110 -10.10 -6.81 4.21
CA VAL A 110 -9.82 -5.63 3.38
C VAL A 110 -8.47 -5.05 3.77
N TRP A 111 -7.63 -4.83 2.78
CA TRP A 111 -6.28 -4.31 2.91
C TRP A 111 -6.12 -2.98 2.19
N VAL A 112 -5.34 -2.09 2.81
CA VAL A 112 -4.80 -0.88 2.17
C VAL A 112 -3.32 -1.14 1.93
N ALA A 113 -2.89 -1.04 0.68
CA ALA A 113 -1.52 -1.32 0.28
C ALA A 113 -0.92 -0.18 -0.55
N TYR A 114 0.37 0.08 -0.38
CA TYR A 114 1.10 1.07 -1.15
C TYR A 114 2.59 0.74 -1.20
N GLU A 115 3.27 1.27 -2.21
CA GLU A 115 4.73 1.18 -2.32
C GLU A 115 5.40 2.24 -1.44
N ASP A 116 6.44 1.87 -0.69
CA ASP A 116 7.28 2.85 0.03
C ASP A 116 8.05 3.68 -1.01
N PRO A 117 7.82 5.00 -1.10
CA PRO A 117 8.51 5.83 -2.09
C PRO A 117 10.03 5.87 -1.89
N THR A 118 10.52 5.63 -0.66
CA THR A 118 11.94 5.53 -0.39
C THR A 118 12.55 4.32 -1.10
N GLU A 119 11.85 3.17 -1.06
CA GLU A 119 12.32 1.96 -1.74
C GLU A 119 12.20 2.08 -3.26
N THR A 120 11.12 2.67 -3.78
CA THR A 120 10.88 2.71 -5.22
C THR A 120 11.69 3.77 -5.95
N LEU A 121 11.89 4.95 -5.36
CA LEU A 121 12.57 6.06 -6.02
C LEU A 121 14.07 6.09 -5.75
N SER A 122 14.56 5.59 -4.61
CA SER A 122 16.00 5.60 -4.31
C SER A 122 16.84 4.67 -5.20
N HIS A 123 16.19 3.74 -5.92
CA HIS A 123 16.87 2.94 -6.93
C HIS A 123 17.21 3.71 -8.22
N LEU A 124 16.64 4.93 -8.38
CA LEU A 124 16.95 5.81 -9.49
C LEU A 124 18.23 6.58 -9.19
N GLY A 125 19.18 6.57 -10.14
CA GLY A 125 20.51 7.14 -9.93
C GLY A 125 20.55 8.63 -9.66
N GLY A 126 19.50 9.38 -10.04
CA GLY A 126 19.37 10.82 -9.81
C GLY A 126 18.70 11.18 -8.49
N VAL A 127 18.09 10.24 -7.78
CA VAL A 127 17.34 10.48 -6.53
C VAL A 127 18.23 10.21 -5.33
N ALA A 128 18.49 11.22 -4.51
CA ALA A 128 19.24 11.04 -3.25
C ALA A 128 18.37 10.32 -2.21
N GLU A 129 18.94 9.37 -1.47
CA GLU A 129 18.23 8.57 -0.45
C GLU A 129 17.63 9.43 0.67
N ASP A 130 18.24 10.58 0.96
CA ASP A 130 17.81 11.55 1.98
C ASP A 130 17.01 12.72 1.41
N ALA A 131 16.57 12.64 0.15
CA ALA A 131 15.79 13.69 -0.49
C ALA A 131 14.53 14.02 0.32
N GLY A 132 14.35 15.29 0.67
CA GLY A 132 13.28 15.74 1.57
C GLY A 132 11.87 15.38 1.08
N TYR A 133 11.65 15.35 -0.23
CA TYR A 133 10.35 14.96 -0.81
C TYR A 133 10.00 13.49 -0.55
N LEU A 134 10.98 12.58 -0.39
CA LEU A 134 10.73 11.18 -0.04
C LEU A 134 10.08 11.07 1.33
N ASN A 135 10.60 11.81 2.32
CA ASN A 135 10.01 11.87 3.66
C ASN A 135 8.59 12.43 3.65
N VAL A 136 8.33 13.46 2.82
CA VAL A 136 7.00 14.04 2.66
C VAL A 136 6.02 13.03 2.05
N MET A 137 6.42 12.31 1.00
CA MET A 137 5.61 11.26 0.36
C MET A 137 5.30 10.12 1.33
N LYS A 138 6.34 9.60 2.01
CA LYS A 138 6.21 8.54 3.01
C LYS A 138 5.31 8.95 4.18
N GLY A 139 5.50 10.15 4.69
CA GLY A 139 4.68 10.70 5.77
C GLY A 139 3.21 10.87 5.38
N ALA A 140 2.93 11.36 4.17
CA ALA A 140 1.59 11.48 3.63
C ALA A 140 0.88 10.13 3.49
N LEU A 141 1.55 9.15 2.86
CA LEU A 141 1.04 7.78 2.73
C LEU A 141 0.76 7.15 4.09
N GLY A 142 1.71 7.26 5.03
CA GLY A 142 1.56 6.74 6.38
C GLY A 142 0.37 7.33 7.13
N LYS A 143 0.17 8.66 7.02
CA LYS A 143 -0.94 9.39 7.64
C LYS A 143 -2.29 8.99 7.07
N PHE A 144 -2.45 9.06 5.74
CA PHE A 144 -3.75 8.78 5.11
C PHE A 144 -4.14 7.31 5.27
N THR A 145 -3.23 6.38 5.01
CA THR A 145 -3.53 4.96 5.17
C THR A 145 -3.74 4.57 6.64
N GLY A 146 -3.07 5.23 7.57
CA GLY A 146 -3.28 5.06 9.01
C GLY A 146 -4.66 5.53 9.48
N SER A 147 -5.25 6.54 8.83
CA SER A 147 -6.58 7.05 9.21
C SER A 147 -7.75 6.11 8.86
N VAL A 148 -7.53 5.13 8.00
CA VAL A 148 -8.55 4.14 7.58
C VAL A 148 -8.21 2.72 8.01
N ALA A 149 -7.07 2.53 8.66
CA ALA A 149 -6.64 1.23 9.22
C ALA A 149 -7.37 0.91 10.54
N LYS A 150 -7.42 -0.38 10.89
CA LYS A 150 -7.86 -0.87 12.20
C LYS A 150 -6.86 -0.51 13.29
#